data_d10f8705de5cf48f87b944d463cf5a8c
#
_entry.id   d10f8705de5cf48f87b944d463cf5a8c
#
_cell.length_a   1.000
_cell.length_b   1.000
_cell.length_c   1.000
_cell.angle_alpha   90.00
_cell.angle_beta   90.00
_cell.angle_gamma   90.00
#
_symmetry.space_group_name_H-M   'P 1'
#
loop_
_entity.id
_entity.type
_entity.pdbx_description
1 polymer ?
#
loop_
_entity_poly.entity_id
_entity_poly.type
_entity_poly.pdbx_seq_one_letter_code
_entity_poly.pdbx_strand_id
1 'polypeptide(L)'
;MKYFTVQQQYSIVGFSVCLLIFFAVRHPSRTDFSGGSLLSDSTIEQSRPFAVEIVGEVKTPGIYSFAHTVQVCEVIEEAGGITENLVLPQRFTAGVVPNGAQITIDREPARCAVALMNPEKRFLFFVPFNINTAGIEELVLLPGLGDKTARAILSYREHNGNFTSLDALENVPGIGQYTFRKMQGYLIL
;
A
#
# COMPACT_ATOMS: atom_id res chain seq x y z
N MET A 1 29.54 12.21 35.30
CA MET A 1 28.46 11.26 35.01
C MET A 1 27.66 11.09 36.30
N LYS A 2 26.37 11.54 36.32
CA LYS A 2 25.51 11.37 37.50
C LYS A 2 24.87 9.98 37.43
N TYR A 3 25.28 9.09 38.34
CA TYR A 3 24.65 7.77 38.46
C TYR A 3 23.27 7.92 39.12
N PHE A 4 22.28 7.24 38.57
CA PHE A 4 20.95 7.19 39.18
C PHE A 4 21.02 6.51 40.56
N THR A 5 20.29 7.06 41.51
CA THR A 5 20.20 6.45 42.86
C THR A 5 19.48 5.09 42.75
N VAL A 6 19.81 4.16 43.65
CA VAL A 6 19.22 2.81 43.70
C VAL A 6 17.67 2.87 43.73
N GLN A 7 17.09 3.86 44.39
CA GLN A 7 15.64 4.09 44.42
C GLN A 7 15.07 4.46 43.04
N GLN A 8 15.80 5.26 42.25
CA GLN A 8 15.38 5.61 40.88
C GLN A 8 15.44 4.42 39.93
N GLN A 9 16.42 3.54 40.12
CA GLN A 9 16.54 2.30 39.34
C GLN A 9 15.36 1.36 39.59
N TYR A 10 14.93 1.17 40.85
CA TYR A 10 13.75 0.34 41.16
C TYR A 10 12.44 0.94 40.63
N SER A 11 12.32 2.26 40.63
CA SER A 11 11.14 2.92 40.05
C SER A 11 11.05 2.72 38.52
N ILE A 12 12.17 2.80 37.82
CA ILE A 12 12.23 2.58 36.36
C ILE A 12 11.91 1.12 36.01
N VAL A 13 12.48 0.16 36.75
CA VAL A 13 12.21 -1.27 36.56
C VAL A 13 10.74 -1.60 36.85
N GLY A 14 10.19 -1.07 37.94
CA GLY A 14 8.78 -1.26 38.31
C GLY A 14 7.81 -0.71 37.22
N PHE A 15 8.11 0.48 36.69
CA PHE A 15 7.31 1.07 35.63
C PHE A 15 7.38 0.27 34.32
N SER A 16 8.57 -0.24 33.99
CA SER A 16 8.78 -1.09 32.80
C SER A 16 8.03 -2.42 32.90
N VAL A 17 8.04 -3.05 34.08
CA VAL A 17 7.30 -4.29 34.33
C VAL A 17 5.78 -4.07 34.26
N CYS A 18 5.28 -2.99 34.86
CA CYS A 18 3.86 -2.63 34.76
C CYS A 18 3.41 -2.36 33.32
N LEU A 19 4.26 -1.74 32.50
CA LEU A 19 4.00 -1.46 31.10
C LEU A 19 3.95 -2.77 30.27
N LEU A 20 4.86 -3.72 30.56
CA LEU A 20 4.85 -5.04 29.93
C LEU A 20 3.61 -5.85 30.32
N ILE A 21 3.20 -5.82 31.60
CA ILE A 21 1.99 -6.51 32.06
C ILE A 21 0.73 -5.87 31.43
N PHE A 22 0.68 -4.53 31.38
CA PHE A 22 -0.41 -3.81 30.72
C PHE A 22 -0.53 -4.18 29.24
N PHE A 23 0.59 -4.28 28.53
CA PHE A 23 0.62 -4.69 27.12
C PHE A 23 0.20 -6.15 26.94
N ALA A 24 0.64 -7.04 27.83
CA ALA A 24 0.28 -8.48 27.80
C ALA A 24 -1.22 -8.71 28.08
N VAL A 25 -1.81 -7.92 28.99
CA VAL A 25 -3.25 -8.02 29.30
C VAL A 25 -4.13 -7.44 28.19
N ARG A 26 -3.63 -6.41 27.51
CA ARG A 26 -4.39 -5.75 26.43
C ARG A 26 -4.29 -6.47 25.08
N HIS A 27 -3.27 -7.31 24.93
CA HIS A 27 -3.09 -8.18 23.76
C HIS A 27 -3.07 -9.66 24.23
N PRO A 28 -4.22 -10.30 24.45
CA PRO A 28 -4.25 -11.72 24.68
C PRO A 28 -3.80 -12.43 23.42
N SER A 29 -2.53 -12.87 23.41
CA SER A 29 -2.03 -13.79 22.40
C SER A 29 -2.83 -15.09 22.54
N ARG A 30 -3.81 -15.32 21.66
CA ARG A 30 -4.41 -16.63 21.50
C ARG A 30 -3.34 -17.55 20.90
N THR A 31 -2.61 -18.22 21.76
CA THR A 31 -1.87 -19.42 21.41
C THR A 31 -2.82 -20.61 21.55
N ASP A 32 -3.72 -20.79 20.59
CA ASP A 32 -4.38 -22.07 20.40
C ASP A 32 -3.40 -22.99 19.66
N PHE A 33 -2.54 -23.65 20.45
CA PHE A 33 -1.77 -24.78 19.99
C PHE A 33 -2.68 -26.00 20.09
N SER A 34 -3.53 -26.22 19.11
CA SER A 34 -4.25 -27.48 18.91
C SER A 34 -3.65 -28.16 17.70
N GLY A 35 -3.00 -29.29 17.96
CA GLY A 35 -2.33 -30.08 16.95
C GLY A 35 -3.28 -30.77 15.98
N GLY A 36 -2.85 -30.79 14.73
CA GLY A 36 -3.18 -31.86 13.78
C GLY A 36 -4.47 -31.70 13.00
N SER A 37 -4.37 -31.17 11.77
CA SER A 37 -4.99 -31.81 10.58
C SER A 37 -4.53 -31.11 9.30
N LEU A 38 -3.79 -31.84 8.48
CA LEU A 38 -3.76 -31.86 7.02
C LEU A 38 -4.24 -30.60 6.27
N LEU A 39 -3.24 -29.90 5.69
CA LEU A 39 -3.22 -29.32 4.35
C LEU A 39 -4.61 -29.15 3.70
N SER A 40 -5.26 -28.06 4.03
CA SER A 40 -6.05 -27.34 3.05
C SER A 40 -5.20 -26.17 2.65
N ASP A 41 -4.71 -26.22 1.42
CA ASP A 41 -4.16 -25.11 0.68
C ASP A 41 -5.29 -24.08 0.47
N SER A 42 -5.72 -23.48 1.58
CA SER A 42 -6.48 -22.25 1.53
C SER A 42 -5.46 -21.17 1.27
N THR A 43 -5.26 -20.88 0.00
CA THR A 43 -4.76 -19.62 -0.52
C THR A 43 -5.06 -18.54 0.49
N ILE A 44 -4.07 -18.16 1.29
CA ILE A 44 -4.06 -16.87 1.94
C ILE A 44 -3.90 -15.91 0.77
N GLU A 45 -5.01 -15.59 0.14
CA GLU A 45 -5.16 -14.38 -0.62
C GLU A 45 -4.87 -13.27 0.39
N GLN A 46 -3.59 -12.93 0.51
CA GLN A 46 -3.19 -11.73 1.22
C GLN A 46 -3.93 -10.62 0.49
N SER A 47 -5.07 -10.22 1.06
CA SER A 47 -5.83 -9.08 0.57
C SER A 47 -4.87 -7.89 0.65
N ARG A 48 -4.29 -7.56 -0.49
CA ARG A 48 -3.37 -6.42 -0.59
C ARG A 48 -4.13 -5.20 -0.12
N PRO A 49 -3.58 -4.38 0.77
CA PRO A 49 -4.27 -3.21 1.26
C PRO A 49 -4.67 -2.33 0.08
N PHE A 50 -5.92 -1.90 0.08
CA PHE A 50 -6.43 -0.94 -0.87
C PHE A 50 -6.03 0.44 -0.37
N ALA A 51 -4.99 1.04 -0.93
CA ALA A 51 -4.44 2.31 -0.49
C ALA A 51 -4.92 3.47 -1.36
N VAL A 52 -5.40 4.53 -0.73
CA VAL A 52 -5.86 5.77 -1.38
C VAL A 52 -5.25 6.97 -0.67
N GLU A 53 -4.68 7.88 -1.42
CA GLU A 53 -4.22 9.17 -0.90
C GLU A 53 -5.32 10.22 -1.08
N ILE A 54 -5.51 11.06 -0.08
CA ILE A 54 -6.38 12.23 -0.18
C ILE A 54 -5.62 13.47 0.24
N VAL A 55 -5.68 14.51 -0.59
CA VAL A 55 -4.98 15.78 -0.40
C VAL A 55 -5.88 16.97 -0.70
N GLY A 56 -5.50 18.15 -0.25
CA GLY A 56 -6.23 19.39 -0.45
C GLY A 56 -7.18 19.72 0.70
N GLU A 57 -8.38 20.18 0.38
CA GLU A 57 -9.35 20.74 1.33
C GLU A 57 -10.11 19.70 2.14
N VAL A 58 -9.36 18.85 2.87
CA VAL A 58 -9.89 17.88 3.84
C VAL A 58 -9.27 18.13 5.21
N LYS A 59 -9.93 17.68 6.28
CA LYS A 59 -9.45 17.92 7.65
C LYS A 59 -8.14 17.19 7.96
N THR A 60 -8.00 15.97 7.50
CA THR A 60 -6.80 15.14 7.71
C THR A 60 -6.31 14.58 6.38
N PRO A 61 -5.49 15.35 5.61
CA PRO A 61 -4.87 14.81 4.40
C PRO A 61 -3.92 13.67 4.73
N GLY A 62 -3.89 12.62 3.90
CA GLY A 62 -3.03 11.47 4.16
C GLY A 62 -3.30 10.29 3.24
N ILE A 63 -2.66 9.14 3.55
CA ILE A 63 -2.91 7.88 2.86
C ILE A 63 -3.71 6.98 3.79
N TYR A 64 -4.81 6.47 3.29
CA TYR A 64 -5.76 5.61 3.99
C TYR A 64 -5.77 4.23 3.38
N SER A 65 -5.89 3.20 4.21
CA SER A 65 -5.93 1.80 3.77
C SER A 65 -7.30 1.19 4.06
N PHE A 66 -7.86 0.54 3.06
CA PHE A 66 -9.18 -0.10 3.14
C PHE A 66 -9.07 -1.59 2.83
N ALA A 67 -10.01 -2.38 3.34
CA ALA A 67 -10.09 -3.81 3.06
C ALA A 67 -10.85 -4.13 1.76
N HIS A 68 -11.50 -3.15 1.16
CA HIS A 68 -12.36 -3.29 -0.02
C HIS A 68 -12.29 -2.05 -0.90
N THR A 69 -12.86 -2.15 -2.08
CA THR A 69 -13.03 -1.01 -2.99
C THR A 69 -13.93 0.04 -2.38
N VAL A 70 -13.52 1.29 -2.40
CA VAL A 70 -14.21 2.43 -1.76
C VAL A 70 -14.68 3.47 -2.75
N GLN A 71 -15.65 4.29 -2.33
CA GLN A 71 -16.08 5.48 -3.03
C GLN A 71 -15.35 6.73 -2.51
N VAL A 72 -15.34 7.78 -3.31
CA VAL A 72 -14.71 9.05 -2.91
C VAL A 72 -15.31 9.60 -1.60
N CYS A 73 -16.63 9.46 -1.40
CA CYS A 73 -17.29 9.91 -0.17
C CYS A 73 -16.76 9.20 1.08
N GLU A 74 -16.54 7.88 1.01
CA GLU A 74 -16.00 7.09 2.12
C GLU A 74 -14.58 7.54 2.50
N VAL A 75 -13.73 7.83 1.49
CA VAL A 75 -12.38 8.34 1.73
C VAL A 75 -12.41 9.74 2.37
N ILE A 76 -13.34 10.59 1.94
CA ILE A 76 -13.55 11.93 2.53
C ILE A 76 -14.02 11.79 3.99
N GLU A 77 -14.93 10.88 4.28
CA GLU A 77 -15.42 10.64 5.64
C GLU A 77 -14.29 10.16 6.56
N GLU A 78 -13.46 9.21 6.10
CA GLU A 78 -12.30 8.71 6.84
C GLU A 78 -11.26 9.82 7.08
N ALA A 79 -11.10 10.76 6.13
CA ALA A 79 -10.28 11.96 6.29
C ALA A 79 -10.91 13.04 7.19
N GLY A 80 -11.97 12.71 7.94
CA GLY A 80 -12.65 13.62 8.85
C GLY A 80 -13.58 14.61 8.18
N GLY A 81 -13.83 14.46 6.90
CA GLY A 81 -14.68 15.34 6.09
C GLY A 81 -13.90 16.48 5.41
N ILE A 82 -14.63 17.25 4.61
CA ILE A 82 -14.12 18.42 3.91
C ILE A 82 -13.94 19.58 4.89
N THR A 83 -13.00 20.47 4.61
CA THR A 83 -12.82 21.71 5.38
C THR A 83 -14.06 22.60 5.32
N GLU A 84 -14.24 23.46 6.32
CA GLU A 84 -15.43 24.32 6.43
C GLU A 84 -15.64 25.19 5.19
N ASN A 85 -16.91 25.42 4.86
CA ASN A 85 -17.37 26.25 3.74
C ASN A 85 -17.08 25.73 2.32
N LEU A 86 -16.69 24.46 2.16
CA LEU A 86 -16.59 23.85 0.84
C LEU A 86 -17.71 22.84 0.65
N VAL A 87 -18.47 23.00 -0.43
CA VAL A 87 -19.52 22.06 -0.85
C VAL A 87 -19.12 21.45 -2.19
N LEU A 88 -18.88 20.14 -2.20
CA LEU A 88 -18.63 19.41 -3.43
C LEU A 88 -19.95 18.91 -4.04
N PRO A 89 -20.17 19.09 -5.34
CA PRO A 89 -21.29 18.47 -6.04
C PRO A 89 -21.26 16.94 -5.91
N GLN A 90 -22.41 16.32 -5.70
CA GLN A 90 -22.54 14.86 -5.48
C GLN A 90 -21.91 14.02 -6.62
N ARG A 91 -21.90 14.54 -7.85
CA ARG A 91 -21.21 13.87 -8.98
C ARG A 91 -19.73 13.60 -8.77
N PHE A 92 -19.07 14.32 -7.87
CA PHE A 92 -17.65 14.13 -7.56
C PHE A 92 -17.40 13.15 -6.42
N THR A 93 -18.41 12.84 -5.62
CA THR A 93 -18.27 12.01 -4.42
C THR A 93 -18.78 10.57 -4.61
N ALA A 94 -19.56 10.30 -5.64
CA ALA A 94 -20.14 8.98 -5.93
C ALA A 94 -19.24 8.05 -6.77
N GLY A 95 -18.05 8.50 -7.16
CA GLY A 95 -17.13 7.71 -7.99
C GLY A 95 -16.42 6.62 -7.18
N VAL A 96 -16.29 5.42 -7.79
CA VAL A 96 -15.43 4.35 -7.26
C VAL A 96 -13.97 4.73 -7.46
N VAL A 97 -13.17 4.56 -6.42
CA VAL A 97 -11.76 4.92 -6.41
C VAL A 97 -10.92 3.69 -6.75
N PRO A 98 -10.00 3.76 -7.71
CA PRO A 98 -9.07 2.65 -7.97
C PRO A 98 -8.00 2.54 -6.87
N ASN A 99 -7.47 1.33 -6.67
CA ASN A 99 -6.34 1.14 -5.76
C ASN A 99 -5.12 1.94 -6.22
N GLY A 100 -4.48 2.63 -5.30
CA GLY A 100 -3.35 3.53 -5.61
C GLY A 100 -3.79 4.88 -6.18
N ALA A 101 -5.03 5.28 -5.99
CA ALA A 101 -5.48 6.60 -6.40
C ALA A 101 -5.05 7.71 -5.45
N GLN A 102 -4.87 8.88 -6.00
CA GLN A 102 -4.79 10.15 -5.29
C GLN A 102 -6.04 10.98 -5.58
N ILE A 103 -6.77 11.32 -4.53
CA ILE A 103 -7.92 12.22 -4.58
C ILE A 103 -7.42 13.62 -4.20
N THR A 104 -7.62 14.59 -5.09
CA THR A 104 -7.29 15.99 -4.83
C THR A 104 -8.58 16.79 -4.73
N ILE A 105 -8.77 17.47 -3.60
CA ILE A 105 -9.91 18.36 -3.38
C ILE A 105 -9.43 19.79 -3.42
N ASP A 106 -9.90 20.51 -4.45
CA ASP A 106 -9.59 21.93 -4.66
C ASP A 106 -10.77 22.80 -4.21
N ARG A 107 -10.46 24.00 -3.68
CA ARG A 107 -11.46 24.97 -3.25
C ARG A 107 -11.94 25.85 -4.41
N GLU A 108 -11.02 26.32 -5.24
CA GLU A 108 -11.30 27.27 -6.32
C GLU A 108 -10.67 26.82 -7.64
N PRO A 109 -11.46 26.28 -8.58
CA PRO A 109 -12.90 25.96 -8.45
C PRO A 109 -13.14 24.73 -7.56
N ALA A 110 -14.29 24.69 -6.87
CA ALA A 110 -14.68 23.54 -6.06
C ALA A 110 -14.77 22.28 -6.94
N ARG A 111 -13.80 21.41 -6.84
CA ARG A 111 -13.71 20.16 -7.61
C ARG A 111 -13.02 19.06 -6.84
N CYS A 112 -13.29 17.84 -7.25
CA CYS A 112 -12.57 16.66 -6.84
C CYS A 112 -11.96 16.01 -8.10
N ALA A 113 -10.67 15.79 -8.08
CA ALA A 113 -9.95 15.08 -9.14
C ALA A 113 -9.39 13.77 -8.59
N VAL A 114 -9.49 12.71 -9.38
CA VAL A 114 -8.92 11.40 -9.05
C VAL A 114 -7.85 11.09 -10.09
N ALA A 115 -6.63 10.85 -9.62
CA ALA A 115 -5.48 10.45 -10.43
C ALA A 115 -4.79 9.26 -9.77
N LEU A 116 -3.76 8.69 -10.36
CA LEU A 116 -2.90 7.72 -9.68
C LEU A 116 -1.93 8.46 -8.74
N MET A 117 -1.64 7.87 -7.58
CA MET A 117 -0.52 8.28 -6.74
C MET A 117 0.79 8.20 -7.52
N ASN A 118 1.77 8.97 -7.07
CA ASN A 118 3.09 8.88 -7.67
C ASN A 118 3.68 7.45 -7.50
N PRO A 119 4.53 6.98 -8.43
CA PRO A 119 5.02 5.61 -8.44
C PRO A 119 5.70 5.17 -7.14
N GLU A 120 6.49 6.05 -6.50
CA GLU A 120 7.21 5.73 -5.27
C GLU A 120 6.25 5.46 -4.10
N LYS A 121 5.17 6.26 -3.99
CA LYS A 121 4.13 6.01 -2.98
C LYS A 121 3.42 4.70 -3.25
N ARG A 122 3.05 4.43 -4.50
CA ARG A 122 2.42 3.15 -4.88
C ARG A 122 3.30 1.97 -4.52
N PHE A 123 4.60 2.05 -4.81
CA PHE A 123 5.57 1.03 -4.43
C PHE A 123 5.65 0.85 -2.91
N LEU A 124 5.74 1.94 -2.15
CA LEU A 124 5.85 1.94 -0.68
C LEU A 124 4.62 1.30 -0.01
N PHE A 125 3.44 1.52 -0.57
CA PHE A 125 2.17 0.97 -0.05
C PHE A 125 1.76 -0.34 -0.71
N PHE A 126 2.67 -1.01 -1.43
CA PHE A 126 2.45 -2.30 -2.09
C PHE A 126 1.28 -2.30 -3.09
N VAL A 127 0.96 -1.13 -3.66
CA VAL A 127 0.01 -1.03 -4.75
C VAL A 127 0.65 -1.61 -6.01
N PRO A 128 0.09 -2.67 -6.61
CA PRO A 128 0.74 -3.34 -7.72
C PRO A 128 0.74 -2.48 -8.99
N PHE A 129 1.78 -2.66 -9.80
CA PHE A 129 1.88 -2.07 -11.12
C PHE A 129 1.37 -3.03 -12.19
N ASN A 130 0.60 -2.53 -13.14
CA ASN A 130 0.20 -3.35 -14.28
C ASN A 130 1.36 -3.41 -15.30
N ILE A 131 1.88 -4.62 -15.54
CA ILE A 131 3.06 -4.82 -16.41
C ILE A 131 2.83 -4.37 -17.86
N ASN A 132 1.58 -4.37 -18.31
CA ASN A 132 1.23 -3.98 -19.65
C ASN A 132 1.12 -2.46 -19.85
N THR A 133 0.91 -1.71 -18.76
CA THR A 133 0.77 -0.24 -18.82
C THR A 133 1.87 0.51 -18.09
N ALA A 134 2.62 -0.15 -17.20
CA ALA A 134 3.67 0.47 -16.42
C ALA A 134 4.73 1.17 -17.27
N GLY A 135 5.11 2.37 -16.87
CA GLY A 135 6.20 3.15 -17.44
C GLY A 135 7.58 2.75 -16.91
N ILE A 136 8.63 3.33 -17.49
CA ILE A 136 10.01 3.10 -17.03
C ILE A 136 10.14 3.49 -15.56
N GLU A 137 9.56 4.63 -15.15
CA GLU A 137 9.62 5.17 -13.78
C GLU A 137 9.03 4.20 -12.75
N GLU A 138 7.99 3.46 -13.11
CA GLU A 138 7.37 2.44 -12.27
C GLU A 138 8.20 1.16 -12.24
N LEU A 139 8.68 0.72 -13.40
CA LEU A 139 9.42 -0.53 -13.53
C LEU A 139 10.76 -0.50 -12.82
N VAL A 140 11.48 0.63 -12.81
CA VAL A 140 12.80 0.74 -12.14
C VAL A 140 12.70 0.71 -10.61
N LEU A 141 11.51 0.93 -10.05
CA LEU A 141 11.26 0.78 -8.61
C LEU A 141 11.22 -0.69 -8.17
N LEU A 142 10.99 -1.60 -9.12
CA LEU A 142 10.85 -3.03 -8.82
C LEU A 142 12.19 -3.66 -8.43
N PRO A 143 12.23 -4.51 -7.42
CA PRO A 143 13.46 -5.10 -6.91
C PRO A 143 14.14 -5.96 -7.99
N GLY A 144 15.37 -5.60 -8.33
CA GLY A 144 16.18 -6.31 -9.32
C GLY A 144 16.00 -5.82 -10.76
N LEU A 145 15.15 -4.81 -11.01
CA LEU A 145 15.05 -4.15 -12.30
C LEU A 145 15.87 -2.86 -12.32
N GLY A 146 16.77 -2.77 -13.28
CA GLY A 146 17.44 -1.53 -13.63
C GLY A 146 16.87 -0.95 -14.92
N ASP A 147 17.32 0.24 -15.29
CA ASP A 147 16.88 0.96 -16.48
C ASP A 147 16.97 0.10 -17.77
N LYS A 148 18.05 -0.67 -17.91
CA LYS A 148 18.24 -1.57 -19.06
C LYS A 148 17.15 -2.65 -19.17
N THR A 149 16.82 -3.27 -18.04
CA THR A 149 15.80 -4.34 -17.99
C THR A 149 14.40 -3.77 -18.12
N ALA A 150 14.13 -2.60 -17.54
CA ALA A 150 12.87 -1.89 -17.72
C ALA A 150 12.62 -1.58 -19.21
N ARG A 151 13.64 -1.08 -19.93
CA ARG A 151 13.55 -0.86 -21.39
C ARG A 151 13.34 -2.15 -22.16
N ALA A 152 13.95 -3.25 -21.73
CA ALA A 152 13.76 -4.56 -22.37
C ALA A 152 12.30 -5.06 -22.22
N ILE A 153 11.64 -4.81 -21.06
CA ILE A 153 10.21 -5.09 -20.89
C ILE A 153 9.36 -4.27 -21.86
N LEU A 154 9.62 -2.96 -21.96
CA LEU A 154 8.90 -2.10 -22.92
C LEU A 154 9.04 -2.58 -24.34
N SER A 155 10.28 -2.84 -24.77
CA SER A 155 10.56 -3.33 -26.11
C SER A 155 9.93 -4.71 -26.38
N TYR A 156 9.93 -5.60 -25.37
CA TYR A 156 9.29 -6.91 -25.49
C TYR A 156 7.79 -6.78 -25.77
N ARG A 157 7.07 -5.95 -25.01
CA ARG A 157 5.62 -5.76 -25.22
C ARG A 157 5.29 -5.04 -26.53
N GLU A 158 6.16 -4.17 -27.01
CA GLU A 158 6.01 -3.53 -28.33
C GLU A 158 6.12 -4.51 -29.49
N HIS A 159 7.01 -5.50 -29.40
CA HIS A 159 7.26 -6.46 -30.47
C HIS A 159 6.36 -7.71 -30.40
N ASN A 160 6.03 -8.16 -29.18
CA ASN A 160 5.31 -9.42 -28.94
C ASN A 160 3.86 -9.20 -28.47
N GLY A 161 3.45 -7.96 -28.25
CA GLY A 161 2.15 -7.64 -27.65
C GLY A 161 2.18 -7.72 -26.12
N ASN A 162 1.02 -7.51 -25.52
CA ASN A 162 0.86 -7.51 -24.07
C ASN A 162 1.21 -8.88 -23.47
N PHE A 163 1.76 -8.86 -22.26
CA PHE A 163 1.96 -10.06 -21.46
C PHE A 163 0.61 -10.68 -21.09
N THR A 164 0.44 -11.96 -21.36
CA THR A 164 -0.76 -12.74 -21.04
C THR A 164 -0.63 -13.47 -19.70
N SER A 165 0.59 -13.60 -19.18
CA SER A 165 0.90 -14.11 -17.85
C SER A 165 2.12 -13.39 -17.29
N LEU A 166 2.26 -13.33 -15.96
CA LEU A 166 3.45 -12.77 -15.35
C LEU A 166 4.70 -13.62 -15.62
N ASP A 167 4.55 -14.95 -15.76
CA ASP A 167 5.66 -15.86 -16.05
C ASP A 167 6.31 -15.55 -17.39
N ALA A 168 5.57 -14.96 -18.34
CA ALA A 168 6.12 -14.56 -19.63
C ALA A 168 7.23 -13.50 -19.51
N LEU A 169 7.37 -12.85 -18.36
CA LEU A 169 8.49 -11.94 -18.05
C LEU A 169 9.85 -12.65 -18.08
N GLU A 170 9.91 -13.95 -17.80
CA GLU A 170 11.16 -14.72 -17.88
C GLU A 170 11.71 -14.80 -19.31
N ASN A 171 10.90 -14.53 -20.33
CA ASN A 171 11.34 -14.45 -21.73
C ASN A 171 12.02 -13.10 -22.06
N VAL A 172 11.96 -12.12 -21.16
CA VAL A 172 12.59 -10.82 -21.38
C VAL A 172 14.09 -10.89 -21.07
N PRO A 173 14.97 -10.44 -21.97
CA PRO A 173 16.41 -10.42 -21.72
C PRO A 173 16.76 -9.67 -20.43
N GLY A 174 17.43 -10.35 -19.51
CA GLY A 174 17.83 -9.80 -18.21
C GLY A 174 16.88 -10.11 -17.05
N ILE A 175 15.77 -10.79 -17.29
CA ILE A 175 14.87 -11.30 -16.27
C ILE A 175 15.01 -12.81 -16.17
N GLY A 176 15.74 -13.27 -15.16
CA GLY A 176 15.77 -14.69 -14.80
C GLY A 176 14.81 -14.99 -13.65
N GLN A 177 14.63 -16.28 -13.36
CA GLN A 177 13.75 -16.78 -12.32
C GLN A 177 13.94 -16.08 -10.95
N TYR A 178 15.19 -15.77 -10.59
CA TYR A 178 15.50 -15.08 -9.33
C TYR A 178 14.94 -13.64 -9.31
N THR A 179 15.14 -12.90 -10.39
CA THR A 179 14.62 -11.52 -10.53
C THR A 179 13.10 -11.54 -10.56
N PHE A 180 12.51 -12.46 -11.35
CA PHE A 180 11.07 -12.62 -11.41
C PHE A 180 10.43 -12.86 -10.04
N ARG A 181 10.96 -13.80 -9.26
CA ARG A 181 10.43 -14.10 -7.91
C ARG A 181 10.44 -12.89 -6.97
N LYS A 182 11.41 -11.98 -7.10
CA LYS A 182 11.50 -10.78 -6.27
C LYS A 182 10.43 -9.74 -6.61
N MET A 183 10.07 -9.62 -7.88
CA MET A 183 9.19 -8.56 -8.34
C MET A 183 7.74 -9.00 -8.59
N GLN A 184 7.46 -10.30 -8.74
CA GLN A 184 6.11 -10.80 -9.06
C GLN A 184 5.04 -10.30 -8.08
N GLY A 185 5.39 -10.15 -6.80
CA GLY A 185 4.51 -9.63 -5.77
C GLY A 185 4.06 -8.18 -5.96
N TYR A 186 4.74 -7.41 -6.79
CA TYR A 186 4.44 -6.01 -7.09
C TYR A 186 3.72 -5.82 -8.43
N LEU A 187 3.39 -6.91 -9.14
CA LEU A 187 2.86 -6.86 -10.49
C LEU A 187 1.47 -7.48 -10.61
N ILE A 188 0.71 -6.94 -11.56
CA ILE A 188 -0.53 -7.50 -12.11
C ILE A 188 -0.49 -7.41 -13.65
N LEU A 189 -1.44 -8.10 -14.34
CA LEU A 189 -1.65 -8.04 -15.78
C LEU A 189 -2.56 -6.89 -16.16
#